data_60c8a74913a4b5f9f68b9939707828be
#
_entry.id   60c8a74913a4b5f9f68b9939707828be
#
_cell.length_a   1.000
_cell.length_b   1.000
_cell.length_c   1.000
_cell.angle_alpha   90.00
_cell.angle_beta   90.00
_cell.angle_gamma   90.00
#
_symmetry.space_group_name_H-M   'P 1'
#
loop_
_entity.id
_entity.type
_entity.pdbx_description
1 polymer ?
#
loop_
_entity_poly.entity_id
_entity_poly.type
_entity_poly.pdbx_seq_one_letter_code
_entity_poly.pdbx_strand_id
1 'polypeptide(L)'
;MHPDRPYSDPRVHLVNTDGRVFLRQTKEKYDLIIFALPDSLTLTSSIANLRLESFLFTQDSLAAARAALAPDGVLVLYNYYREPWLIEKLASMVGRTFGRPSFVSTYGGHGRGAVIINGPRLAELSGKEIAPYHEDTT
;
A
#
# COMPACT_ATOMS: atom_id res chain seq x y z
N MET A 1 -24.57 17.37 -8.11
CA MET A 1 -24.52 15.97 -8.56
C MET A 1 -23.38 15.87 -9.56
N HIS A 2 -22.33 15.15 -9.25
CA HIS A 2 -21.20 15.00 -10.17
C HIS A 2 -21.70 14.29 -11.44
N PRO A 3 -21.49 14.82 -12.65
CA PRO A 3 -21.97 14.21 -13.88
C PRO A 3 -21.36 12.82 -14.12
N ASP A 4 -20.16 12.59 -13.60
CA ASP A 4 -19.48 11.32 -13.69
C ASP A 4 -19.74 10.51 -12.41
N ARG A 5 -20.48 9.44 -12.54
CA ARG A 5 -20.67 8.46 -11.47
C ARG A 5 -19.61 7.35 -11.61
N PRO A 6 -18.39 7.52 -11.05
CA PRO A 6 -17.31 6.56 -11.27
C PRO A 6 -17.66 5.14 -10.81
N TYR A 7 -18.48 5.04 -9.78
CA TYR A 7 -18.95 3.73 -9.27
C TYR A 7 -20.06 3.06 -10.10
N SER A 8 -20.58 3.75 -11.10
CA SER A 8 -21.59 3.22 -12.02
C SER A 8 -20.97 2.75 -13.35
N ASP A 9 -19.68 2.92 -13.53
CA ASP A 9 -18.97 2.41 -14.70
C ASP A 9 -18.92 0.87 -14.64
N PRO A 10 -19.28 0.15 -15.72
CA PRO A 10 -19.28 -1.32 -15.71
C PRO A 10 -17.90 -1.95 -15.49
N ARG A 11 -16.82 -1.18 -15.63
CA ARG A 11 -15.46 -1.62 -15.30
C ARG A 11 -15.16 -1.56 -13.81
N VAL A 12 -16.00 -0.91 -13.01
CA VAL A 12 -15.83 -0.75 -11.57
C VAL A 12 -16.64 -1.79 -10.82
N HIS A 13 -15.97 -2.60 -10.04
CA HIS A 13 -16.58 -3.59 -9.15
C HIS A 13 -16.41 -3.13 -7.70
N LEU A 14 -17.48 -2.59 -7.14
CA LEU A 14 -17.50 -2.16 -5.75
C LEU A 14 -17.76 -3.35 -4.82
N VAL A 15 -16.81 -3.63 -3.94
CA VAL A 15 -16.93 -4.69 -2.94
C VAL A 15 -16.84 -4.06 -1.54
N ASN A 16 -17.90 -4.21 -0.76
CA ASN A 16 -17.97 -3.71 0.61
C ASN A 16 -17.65 -4.83 1.60
N THR A 17 -16.37 -5.02 1.88
CA THR A 17 -15.86 -6.02 2.82
C THR A 17 -14.51 -5.57 3.42
N ASP A 18 -14.03 -6.29 4.43
CA ASP A 18 -12.66 -6.11 4.91
C ASP A 18 -11.65 -6.47 3.81
N GLY A 19 -10.71 -5.57 3.52
CA GLY A 19 -9.72 -5.76 2.46
C GLY A 19 -8.88 -7.02 2.60
N ARG A 20 -8.59 -7.46 3.82
CA ARG A 20 -7.84 -8.72 4.09
C ARG A 20 -8.67 -9.94 3.72
N VAL A 21 -9.95 -9.92 4.06
CA VAL A 21 -10.88 -10.99 3.70
C VAL A 21 -10.98 -11.07 2.18
N PHE A 22 -11.13 -9.92 1.52
CA PHE A 22 -11.16 -9.86 0.06
C PHE A 22 -9.90 -10.47 -0.56
N LEU A 23 -8.70 -10.04 -0.11
CA LEU A 23 -7.43 -10.54 -0.65
C LEU A 23 -7.21 -12.04 -0.45
N ARG A 24 -7.73 -12.60 0.66
CA ARG A 24 -7.64 -14.04 0.92
C ARG A 24 -8.62 -14.87 0.10
N GLN A 25 -9.76 -14.31 -0.25
CA GLN A 25 -10.84 -15.02 -0.94
C GLN A 25 -10.82 -14.83 -2.44
N THR A 26 -10.22 -13.75 -2.94
CA THR A 26 -10.17 -13.48 -4.39
C THR A 26 -9.40 -14.57 -5.11
N LYS A 27 -9.94 -14.99 -6.25
CA LYS A 27 -9.26 -15.86 -7.21
C LYS A 27 -8.69 -15.08 -8.40
N GLU A 28 -9.03 -13.81 -8.46
CA GLU A 28 -8.54 -12.90 -9.50
C GLU A 28 -7.06 -12.56 -9.26
N LYS A 29 -6.36 -12.25 -10.35
CA LYS A 29 -5.01 -11.70 -10.33
C LYS A 29 -5.05 -10.27 -10.80
N TYR A 30 -4.34 -9.42 -10.08
CA TYR A 30 -4.34 -7.98 -10.32
C TYR A 30 -2.96 -7.51 -10.77
N ASP A 31 -2.93 -6.64 -11.77
CA ASP A 31 -1.69 -5.99 -12.22
C ASP A 31 -1.21 -4.92 -11.23
N LEU A 32 -2.16 -4.35 -10.48
CA LEU A 32 -1.89 -3.32 -9.49
C LEU A 32 -2.82 -3.50 -8.29
N ILE A 33 -2.22 -3.56 -7.10
CA ILE A 33 -2.94 -3.51 -5.83
C ILE A 33 -2.48 -2.26 -5.08
N ILE A 34 -3.42 -1.43 -4.67
CA ILE A 34 -3.14 -0.19 -3.94
C ILE A 34 -3.81 -0.24 -2.57
N PHE A 35 -3.02 -0.10 -1.52
CA PHE A 35 -3.50 0.21 -0.18
C PHE A 35 -3.50 1.73 -0.02
N ALA A 36 -4.59 2.37 -0.43
CA ALA A 36 -4.71 3.81 -0.47
C ALA A 36 -5.40 4.33 0.79
N LEU A 37 -4.69 5.13 1.57
CA LEU A 37 -5.23 5.83 2.75
C LEU A 37 -6.15 4.93 3.60
N PRO A 38 -5.70 3.73 3.99
CA PRO A 38 -6.53 2.81 4.75
C PRO A 38 -6.87 3.34 6.15
N ASP A 39 -6.19 4.40 6.56
CA ASP A 39 -6.46 5.12 7.78
C ASP A 39 -7.49 6.21 7.53
N SER A 40 -8.64 6.09 8.17
CA SER A 40 -9.56 7.20 8.25
C SER A 40 -8.97 8.24 9.21
N LEU A 41 -8.55 9.37 8.68
CA LEU A 41 -8.13 10.57 9.43
C LEU A 41 -9.26 11.14 10.33
N THR A 42 -10.23 10.34 10.71
CA THR A 42 -11.24 10.75 11.68
C THR A 42 -10.58 10.84 13.05
N LEU A 43 -10.27 12.07 13.42
CA LEU A 43 -9.65 12.53 14.65
C LEU A 43 -10.40 12.14 15.96
N THR A 44 -11.38 11.24 15.91
CA THR A 44 -12.33 11.06 17.01
C THR A 44 -12.03 9.87 17.92
N SER A 45 -11.08 9.01 17.64
CA SER A 45 -10.59 8.09 18.68
C SER A 45 -9.22 7.50 18.34
N SER A 46 -8.22 7.93 19.11
CA SER A 46 -6.84 7.45 18.99
C SER A 46 -6.69 5.93 19.23
N ILE A 47 -7.63 5.30 19.91
CA ILE A 47 -7.58 3.88 20.24
C ILE A 47 -8.22 3.00 19.17
N ALA A 48 -9.29 3.46 18.52
CA ALA A 48 -9.95 2.71 17.44
C ALA A 48 -9.12 2.72 16.15
N ASN A 49 -8.42 3.83 15.87
CA ASN A 49 -7.56 3.96 14.71
C ASN A 49 -6.33 3.05 14.77
N LEU A 50 -5.72 2.91 15.95
CA LEU A 50 -4.61 1.97 16.16
C LEU A 50 -5.01 0.51 15.88
N ARG A 51 -6.25 0.14 16.10
CA ARG A 51 -6.73 -1.23 15.84
C ARG A 51 -7.01 -1.50 14.36
N LEU A 52 -7.57 -0.56 13.63
CA LEU A 52 -7.89 -0.74 12.20
C LEU A 52 -6.65 -0.67 11.32
N GLU A 53 -5.72 0.25 11.61
CA GLU A 53 -4.44 0.36 10.90
C GLU A 53 -3.57 -0.89 11.06
N SER A 54 -3.54 -1.48 12.26
CA SER A 54 -2.68 -2.64 12.53
C SER A 54 -3.10 -3.90 11.79
N PHE A 55 -4.35 -4.01 11.36
CA PHE A 55 -4.85 -5.23 10.73
C PHE A 55 -4.54 -5.36 9.25
N LEU A 56 -4.52 -4.24 8.50
CA LEU A 56 -4.20 -4.28 7.07
C LEU A 56 -2.68 -4.42 6.84
N PHE A 57 -1.87 -3.84 7.72
CA PHE A 57 -0.42 -3.86 7.63
C PHE A 57 0.21 -5.02 8.41
N THR A 58 -0.27 -6.21 8.16
CA THR A 58 0.31 -7.44 8.72
C THR A 58 1.07 -8.21 7.65
N GLN A 59 2.01 -9.04 8.08
CA GLN A 59 2.75 -9.91 7.17
C GLN A 59 1.81 -10.83 6.38
N ASP A 60 0.75 -11.32 7.01
CA ASP A 60 -0.26 -12.18 6.37
C ASP A 60 -1.06 -11.43 5.31
N SER A 61 -1.40 -10.17 5.57
CA SER A 61 -2.10 -9.31 4.59
C SER A 61 -1.23 -9.02 3.37
N LEU A 62 0.06 -8.74 3.60
CA LEU A 62 1.03 -8.50 2.52
C LEU A 62 1.27 -9.79 1.72
N ALA A 63 1.34 -10.95 2.37
CA ALA A 63 1.45 -12.24 1.70
C ALA A 63 0.20 -12.53 0.83
N ALA A 64 -1.00 -12.24 1.35
CA ALA A 64 -2.24 -12.36 0.58
C ALA A 64 -2.28 -11.40 -0.62
N ALA A 65 -1.82 -10.16 -0.45
CA ALA A 65 -1.70 -9.22 -1.54
C ALA A 65 -0.72 -9.71 -2.61
N ARG A 66 0.45 -10.21 -2.21
CA ARG A 66 1.41 -10.82 -3.14
C ARG A 66 0.78 -11.98 -3.91
N ALA A 67 0.06 -12.87 -3.23
CA ALA A 67 -0.62 -14.00 -3.86
C ALA A 67 -1.70 -13.57 -4.86
N ALA A 68 -2.32 -12.42 -4.65
CA ALA A 68 -3.32 -11.84 -5.55
C ALA A 68 -2.72 -11.02 -6.70
N LEU A 69 -1.41 -10.77 -6.72
CA LEU A 69 -0.75 -10.09 -7.84
C LEU A 69 -0.56 -11.02 -9.03
N ALA A 70 -0.69 -10.42 -10.23
CA ALA A 70 -0.23 -11.04 -11.48
C ALA A 70 1.30 -11.25 -11.47
N PRO A 71 1.86 -12.09 -12.36
CA PRO A 71 3.30 -12.38 -12.41
C PRO A 71 4.20 -11.14 -12.58
N ASP A 72 3.68 -10.08 -13.18
CA ASP A 72 4.33 -8.78 -13.37
C ASP A 72 3.61 -7.64 -12.62
N GLY A 73 2.88 -7.98 -11.57
CA GLY A 73 2.10 -7.03 -10.81
C GLY A 73 2.92 -6.15 -9.86
N VAL A 74 2.28 -5.11 -9.35
CA VAL A 74 2.85 -4.13 -8.43
C VAL A 74 1.93 -3.91 -7.24
N LEU A 75 2.51 -3.89 -6.03
CA LEU A 75 1.85 -3.49 -4.80
C LEU A 75 2.31 -2.07 -4.43
N VAL A 76 1.35 -1.22 -4.12
CA VAL A 76 1.58 0.15 -3.67
C VAL A 76 0.90 0.36 -2.32
N LEU A 77 1.65 0.86 -1.35
CA LEU A 77 1.12 1.39 -0.10
C LEU A 77 1.26 2.91 -0.15
N TYR A 78 0.17 3.61 0.07
CA TYR A 78 0.12 5.06 0.01
C TYR A 78 -0.63 5.60 1.22
N ASN A 79 0.06 6.36 2.08
CA ASN A 79 -0.56 6.93 3.27
C ASN A 79 0.26 8.10 3.82
N TYR A 80 -0.32 8.79 4.79
CA TYR A 80 0.35 9.73 5.66
C TYR A 80 0.65 9.03 7.00
N TYR A 81 1.91 8.83 7.30
CA TYR A 81 2.37 8.11 8.48
C TYR A 81 2.73 9.09 9.60
N ARG A 82 2.23 8.85 10.81
CA ARG A 82 2.48 9.74 11.95
C ARG A 82 3.94 9.75 12.38
N GLU A 83 4.60 8.61 12.23
CA GLU A 83 5.96 8.39 12.69
C GLU A 83 6.84 7.89 11.55
N PRO A 84 8.00 8.50 11.29
CA PRO A 84 8.92 8.10 10.22
C PRO A 84 9.36 6.64 10.32
N TRP A 85 9.61 6.14 11.54
CA TRP A 85 10.02 4.74 11.76
C TRP A 85 9.00 3.72 11.24
N LEU A 86 7.73 4.12 11.15
CA LEU A 86 6.67 3.26 10.62
C LEU A 86 6.82 3.04 9.11
N ILE A 87 7.30 4.05 8.38
CA ILE A 87 7.60 3.95 6.95
C ILE A 87 8.69 2.91 6.73
N GLU A 88 9.79 2.98 7.49
CA GLU A 88 10.88 2.03 7.41
C GLU A 88 10.43 0.61 7.76
N LYS A 89 9.65 0.48 8.81
CA LYS A 89 9.10 -0.82 9.23
C LYS A 89 8.23 -1.44 8.13
N LEU A 90 7.32 -0.66 7.55
CA LEU A 90 6.44 -1.14 6.48
C LEU A 90 7.23 -1.44 5.21
N ALA A 91 8.16 -0.59 4.81
CA ALA A 91 9.02 -0.84 3.67
C ALA A 91 9.83 -2.13 3.81
N SER A 92 10.35 -2.39 5.02
CA SER A 92 11.05 -3.62 5.36
C SER A 92 10.13 -4.85 5.32
N MET A 93 8.92 -4.74 5.85
CA MET A 93 7.93 -5.84 5.81
C MET A 93 7.54 -6.18 4.37
N VAL A 94 7.26 -5.18 3.56
CA VAL A 94 6.97 -5.35 2.13
C VAL A 94 8.19 -5.94 1.41
N GLY A 95 9.38 -5.44 1.69
CA GLY A 95 10.63 -5.97 1.14
C GLY A 95 10.84 -7.46 1.44
N ARG A 96 10.59 -7.88 2.67
CA ARG A 96 10.64 -9.30 3.04
C ARG A 96 9.61 -10.15 2.32
N THR A 97 8.41 -9.62 2.14
CA THR A 97 7.34 -10.32 1.42
C THR A 97 7.73 -10.62 -0.03
N PHE A 98 8.43 -9.71 -0.68
CA PHE A 98 8.82 -9.83 -2.09
C PHE A 98 10.26 -10.31 -2.31
N GLY A 99 11.05 -10.46 -1.24
CA GLY A 99 12.44 -10.88 -1.33
C GLY A 99 13.37 -9.86 -1.96
N ARG A 100 13.01 -8.58 -1.93
CA ARG A 100 13.79 -7.45 -2.48
C ARG A 100 13.48 -6.16 -1.72
N PRO A 101 14.40 -5.18 -1.68
CA PRO A 101 14.13 -3.87 -1.09
C PRO A 101 12.94 -3.18 -1.76
N SER A 102 12.11 -2.52 -0.96
CA SER A 102 11.01 -1.71 -1.47
C SER A 102 11.52 -0.36 -1.96
N PHE A 103 10.87 0.16 -2.99
CA PHE A 103 11.02 1.56 -3.36
C PHE A 103 10.17 2.42 -2.41
N VAL A 104 10.75 3.51 -1.90
CA VAL A 104 10.05 4.44 -1.02
C VAL A 104 10.25 5.85 -1.53
N SER A 105 9.14 6.57 -1.70
CA SER A 105 9.14 8.00 -1.98
C SER A 105 8.36 8.72 -0.90
N THR A 106 8.95 9.76 -0.32
CA THR A 106 8.30 10.58 0.70
C THR A 106 7.90 11.93 0.15
N TYR A 107 6.86 12.51 0.72
CA TYR A 107 6.32 13.81 0.32
C TYR A 107 5.66 14.52 1.51
N GLY A 108 5.39 15.81 1.33
CA GLY A 108 4.77 16.64 2.36
C GLY A 108 5.76 17.18 3.39
N GLY A 109 5.28 18.12 4.20
CA GLY A 109 6.08 18.67 5.29
C GLY A 109 6.48 17.59 6.30
N HIS A 110 7.74 17.54 6.64
CA HIS A 110 8.33 16.56 7.57
C HIS A 110 8.41 15.10 7.06
N GLY A 111 8.29 14.85 5.75
CA GLY A 111 8.49 13.53 5.16
C GLY A 111 7.56 12.43 5.67
N ARG A 112 6.36 12.79 6.14
CA ARG A 112 5.41 11.83 6.72
C ARG A 112 4.46 11.19 5.71
N GLY A 113 4.24 11.84 4.56
CA GLY A 113 3.57 11.21 3.44
C GLY A 113 4.53 10.27 2.74
N ALA A 114 4.13 9.05 2.46
CA ALA A 114 4.97 8.10 1.76
C ALA A 114 4.19 7.21 0.81
N VAL A 115 4.87 6.85 -0.27
CA VAL A 115 4.48 5.78 -1.18
C VAL A 115 5.54 4.69 -1.10
N ILE A 116 5.12 3.48 -0.77
CA ILE A 116 5.97 2.29 -0.72
C ILE A 116 5.55 1.38 -1.86
N ILE A 117 6.47 1.01 -2.73
CA ILE A 117 6.21 0.23 -3.93
C ILE A 117 7.08 -1.02 -3.93
N ASN A 118 6.48 -2.15 -4.25
CA ASN A 118 7.19 -3.39 -4.52
C ASN A 118 6.38 -4.30 -5.45
N GLY A 119 6.97 -5.35 -5.92
CA GLY A 119 6.30 -6.33 -6.75
C GLY A 119 7.21 -6.96 -7.79
N PRO A 120 6.75 -8.02 -8.47
CA PRO A 120 7.55 -8.72 -9.47
C PRO A 120 8.04 -7.84 -10.62
N ARG A 121 7.23 -6.88 -11.06
CA ARG A 121 7.61 -5.96 -12.15
C ARG A 121 8.83 -5.10 -11.82
N LEU A 122 9.07 -4.79 -10.56
CA LEU A 122 10.23 -4.00 -10.16
C LEU A 122 11.56 -4.75 -10.30
N ALA A 123 11.52 -6.07 -10.46
CA ALA A 123 12.72 -6.84 -10.76
C ALA A 123 13.38 -6.40 -12.08
N GLU A 124 12.57 -6.00 -13.06
CA GLU A 124 13.06 -5.52 -14.36
C GLU A 124 13.62 -4.10 -14.28
N LEU A 125 13.24 -3.34 -13.25
CA LEU A 125 13.68 -1.97 -13.02
C LEU A 125 14.92 -1.88 -12.12
N SER A 126 15.32 -2.98 -11.48
CA SER A 126 16.42 -3.00 -10.52
C SER A 126 17.82 -2.69 -11.09
N GLY A 127 17.95 -2.57 -12.41
CA GLY A 127 19.17 -2.09 -13.07
C GLY A 127 19.21 -0.57 -13.31
N LYS A 128 18.10 0.14 -13.02
CA LYS A 128 18.05 1.60 -13.07
C LYS A 128 18.06 2.09 -11.64
N GLU A 129 18.98 2.96 -11.29
CA GLU A 129 19.10 3.55 -9.97
C GLU A 129 17.74 4.07 -9.48
N ILE A 130 17.12 3.28 -8.65
CA ILE A 130 16.03 3.77 -7.80
C ILE A 130 16.78 4.50 -6.69
N ALA A 131 16.69 5.81 -6.66
CA ALA A 131 17.36 6.61 -5.66
C ALA A 131 17.03 6.07 -4.26
N PRO A 132 18.04 5.89 -3.40
CA PRO A 132 17.78 5.49 -2.02
C PRO A 132 16.88 6.53 -1.36
N TYR A 133 16.12 6.07 -0.39
CA TYR A 133 15.30 6.91 0.48
C TYR A 133 16.13 8.13 0.93
N HIS A 134 15.70 9.30 0.55
CA HIS A 134 16.19 10.55 1.11
C HIS A 134 15.14 11.07 2.09
N GLU A 135 15.50 11.09 3.35
CA GLU A 135 14.76 11.86 4.34
C GLU A 135 14.86 13.34 3.95
N ASP A 136 13.76 13.90 3.49
CA ASP A 136 13.68 15.33 3.19
C ASP A 136 13.64 16.07 4.52
N THR A 137 14.81 16.44 5.02
CA THR A 137 15.01 17.14 6.30
C THR A 137 14.77 18.64 6.21
N THR A 138 14.03 19.08 5.22
CA THR A 138 13.65 20.50 5.12
C THR A 138 12.25 20.77 5.65
#